data_2e54d35a0ae0d81807c5726f9ab6324f
#
_entry.id   2e54d35a0ae0d81807c5726f9ab6324f
#
_cell.length_a   1.000
_cell.length_b   1.000
_cell.length_c   1.000
_cell.angle_alpha   90.00
_cell.angle_beta   90.00
_cell.angle_gamma   90.00
#
_symmetry.space_group_name_H-M   'P 1'
#
loop_
_entity.id
_entity.type
_entity.pdbx_description
1 polymer ?
#
loop_
_entity_poly.entity_id
_entity_poly.type
_entity_poly.pdbx_seq_one_letter_code
_entity_poly.pdbx_strand_id
1 'polypeptide(L)'
;MNISATVTVRDLATGIPGATRVFENFGIDYCCGGHRTLADACQEAGLPVEDLTRSLEEAGSAPQPGSGRDWRQESLTALTEYIIDTYHFFTRQELDRLENLFDRVCSRHSENHPELFEAQKTFYQLKQDLIPHMLKEEQVLFPYITRMEEAAVEVRAIPTPFFNTVRNPVRMMMTEHDTAGDLLRQLRGVTKGYTTPPDGCVSYQTLCQALAAFEADLHHHIHLENNILFPRAVEMEETSAPDFYKSAGEFNEHRCFGR
;
A
#
# COMPACT_ATOMS: atom_id res chain seq x y z
N MET A 1 14.95 -19.06 11.75
CA MET A 1 13.48 -18.95 11.90
C MET A 1 12.88 -19.89 10.86
N ASN A 2 11.93 -20.75 11.18
CA ASN A 2 11.37 -21.67 10.17
C ASN A 2 10.10 -21.03 9.56
N ILE A 3 10.25 -20.40 8.41
CA ILE A 3 9.14 -19.71 7.72
C ILE A 3 8.32 -20.74 6.98
N SER A 4 7.04 -20.90 7.37
CA SER A 4 6.12 -21.80 6.66
C SER A 4 5.66 -21.19 5.34
N ALA A 5 5.54 -22.00 4.29
CA ALA A 5 5.00 -21.61 2.99
C ALA A 5 3.52 -21.16 3.03
N THR A 6 2.80 -21.48 4.12
CA THR A 6 1.37 -21.15 4.32
C THR A 6 1.18 -19.80 5.05
N VAL A 7 2.25 -19.17 5.54
CA VAL A 7 2.17 -17.82 6.16
C VAL A 7 1.88 -16.80 5.08
N THR A 8 1.11 -15.76 5.43
CA THR A 8 0.78 -14.71 4.44
C THR A 8 1.96 -13.78 4.20
N VAL A 9 2.02 -13.24 2.99
CA VAL A 9 3.03 -12.21 2.64
C VAL A 9 2.94 -11.02 3.58
N ARG A 10 1.73 -10.61 3.99
CA ARG A 10 1.50 -9.55 4.97
C ARG A 10 2.13 -9.85 6.32
N ASP A 11 1.91 -11.06 6.86
CA ASP A 11 2.45 -11.42 8.17
C ASP A 11 3.99 -11.43 8.17
N LEU A 12 4.59 -11.84 7.06
CA LEU A 12 6.03 -11.77 6.87
C LEU A 12 6.52 -10.31 6.70
N ALA A 13 5.83 -9.50 5.89
CA ALA A 13 6.17 -8.09 5.67
C ALA A 13 6.09 -7.24 6.95
N THR A 14 5.14 -7.57 7.84
CA THR A 14 4.97 -6.87 9.12
C THR A 14 5.83 -7.47 10.24
N GLY A 15 6.13 -8.77 10.18
CA GLY A 15 6.80 -9.52 11.26
C GLY A 15 8.32 -9.60 11.12
N ILE A 16 8.87 -9.50 9.92
CA ILE A 16 10.31 -9.66 9.67
C ILE A 16 10.92 -8.32 9.24
N PRO A 17 11.83 -7.75 10.03
CA PRO A 17 12.54 -6.53 9.62
C PRO A 17 13.24 -6.70 8.27
N GLY A 18 13.02 -5.76 7.35
CA GLY A 18 13.62 -5.82 6.01
C GLY A 18 12.90 -6.73 5.00
N ALA A 19 11.83 -7.43 5.38
CA ALA A 19 11.08 -8.29 4.47
C ALA A 19 10.53 -7.54 3.26
N THR A 20 10.05 -6.31 3.44
CA THR A 20 9.54 -5.47 2.32
C THR A 20 10.58 -5.29 1.23
N ARG A 21 11.84 -5.02 1.59
CA ARG A 21 12.95 -4.92 0.64
C ARG A 21 13.25 -6.24 -0.06
N VAL A 22 13.14 -7.37 0.65
CA VAL A 22 13.27 -8.69 0.03
C VAL A 22 12.15 -8.90 -0.99
N PHE A 23 10.90 -8.63 -0.62
CA PHE A 23 9.78 -8.75 -1.54
C PHE A 23 9.92 -7.86 -2.78
N GLU A 24 10.40 -6.62 -2.64
CA GLU A 24 10.71 -5.73 -3.76
C GLU A 24 11.74 -6.32 -4.71
N ASN A 25 12.85 -6.86 -4.18
CA ASN A 25 13.90 -7.48 -4.98
C ASN A 25 13.42 -8.70 -5.77
N PHE A 26 12.45 -9.44 -5.23
CA PHE A 26 11.85 -10.60 -5.89
C PHE A 26 10.59 -10.27 -6.69
N GLY A 27 10.15 -9.01 -6.71
CA GLY A 27 8.93 -8.58 -7.41
C GLY A 27 7.64 -9.12 -6.81
N ILE A 28 7.63 -9.44 -5.50
CA ILE A 28 6.45 -9.90 -4.76
C ILE A 28 5.64 -8.70 -4.29
N ASP A 29 4.37 -8.67 -4.67
CA ASP A 29 3.42 -7.67 -4.18
C ASP A 29 3.03 -7.98 -2.72
N TYR A 30 3.60 -7.21 -1.80
CA TYR A 30 3.35 -7.31 -0.36
C TYR A 30 2.37 -6.27 0.16
N CYS A 31 2.00 -5.27 -0.63
CA CYS A 31 1.12 -4.17 -0.24
C CYS A 31 -0.37 -4.45 -0.55
N CYS A 32 -0.72 -4.76 -1.79
CA CYS A 32 -2.08 -5.09 -2.20
C CYS A 32 -2.33 -6.61 -2.14
N GLY A 33 -1.34 -7.40 -2.56
CA GLY A 33 -1.36 -8.86 -2.55
C GLY A 33 -0.98 -9.52 -1.22
N GLY A 34 -0.87 -8.77 -0.13
CA GLY A 34 -0.37 -9.25 1.16
C GLY A 34 -1.19 -10.38 1.81
N HIS A 35 -2.43 -10.57 1.41
CA HIS A 35 -3.30 -11.66 1.91
C HIS A 35 -2.96 -13.05 1.36
N ARG A 36 -2.18 -13.14 0.28
CA ARG A 36 -1.75 -14.41 -0.33
C ARG A 36 -0.74 -15.12 0.55
N THR A 37 -0.70 -16.46 0.43
CA THR A 37 0.35 -17.23 1.10
C THR A 37 1.71 -17.02 0.41
N LEU A 38 2.79 -17.28 1.12
CA LEU A 38 4.14 -17.23 0.55
C LEU A 38 4.26 -18.18 -0.66
N ALA A 39 3.65 -19.38 -0.57
CA ALA A 39 3.66 -20.35 -1.66
C ALA A 39 2.96 -19.82 -2.92
N ASP A 40 1.75 -19.23 -2.77
CA ASP A 40 0.98 -18.68 -3.89
C ASP A 40 1.73 -17.52 -4.55
N ALA A 41 2.32 -16.63 -3.76
CA ALA A 41 3.09 -15.49 -4.25
C ALA A 41 4.34 -15.93 -5.02
N CYS A 42 5.06 -16.95 -4.52
CA CYS A 42 6.20 -17.53 -5.22
C CYS A 42 5.79 -18.22 -6.53
N GLN A 43 4.68 -18.95 -6.53
CA GLN A 43 4.17 -19.63 -7.74
C GLN A 43 3.84 -18.60 -8.83
N GLU A 44 3.18 -17.51 -8.47
CA GLU A 44 2.82 -16.43 -9.41
C GLU A 44 4.06 -15.71 -9.97
N ALA A 45 5.07 -15.49 -9.13
CA ALA A 45 6.33 -14.88 -9.54
C ALA A 45 7.29 -15.86 -10.25
N GLY A 46 6.97 -17.15 -10.32
CA GLY A 46 7.83 -18.19 -10.92
C GLY A 46 9.11 -18.44 -10.14
N LEU A 47 9.09 -18.29 -8.82
CA LEU A 47 10.23 -18.38 -7.92
C LEU A 47 10.17 -19.62 -7.02
N PRO A 48 11.33 -20.26 -6.72
CA PRO A 48 11.41 -21.27 -5.68
C PRO A 48 11.11 -20.65 -4.29
N VAL A 49 10.23 -21.29 -3.52
CA VAL A 49 9.89 -20.83 -2.15
C VAL A 49 11.12 -20.78 -1.25
N GLU A 50 12.03 -21.73 -1.43
CA GLU A 50 13.27 -21.86 -0.66
C GLU A 50 14.21 -20.66 -0.79
N ASP A 51 14.28 -20.07 -1.99
CA ASP A 51 15.15 -18.92 -2.25
C ASP A 51 14.62 -17.67 -1.56
N LEU A 52 13.30 -17.45 -1.64
CA LEU A 52 12.65 -16.34 -0.95
C LEU A 52 12.71 -16.51 0.57
N THR A 53 12.45 -17.71 1.08
CA THR A 53 12.53 -18.01 2.52
C THR A 53 13.94 -17.74 3.06
N ARG A 54 14.98 -18.19 2.36
CA ARG A 54 16.37 -17.93 2.75
C ARG A 54 16.66 -16.44 2.84
N SER A 55 16.27 -15.66 1.83
CA SER A 55 16.48 -14.22 1.81
C SER A 55 15.72 -13.49 2.94
N LEU A 56 14.52 -13.95 3.29
CA LEU A 56 13.76 -13.43 4.44
C LEU A 56 14.44 -13.76 5.79
N GLU A 57 14.98 -14.97 5.95
CA GLU A 57 15.72 -15.36 7.16
C GLU A 57 17.02 -14.55 7.33
N GLU A 58 17.73 -14.33 6.23
CA GLU A 58 18.92 -13.47 6.20
C GLU A 58 18.59 -12.03 6.58
N ALA A 59 17.52 -11.46 5.99
CA ALA A 59 17.06 -10.11 6.31
C ALA A 59 16.65 -9.96 7.78
N GLY A 60 15.92 -10.92 8.32
CA GLY A 60 15.52 -10.93 9.73
C GLY A 60 16.67 -11.09 10.74
N SER A 61 17.78 -11.64 10.29
CA SER A 61 18.98 -11.85 11.11
C SER A 61 19.99 -10.70 11.00
N ALA A 62 19.83 -9.82 10.02
CA ALA A 62 20.75 -8.71 9.80
C ALA A 62 20.59 -7.62 10.88
N PRO A 63 21.70 -7.02 11.36
CA PRO A 63 21.63 -5.86 12.22
C PRO A 63 20.88 -4.72 11.49
N GLN A 64 19.76 -4.27 12.06
CA GLN A 64 19.00 -3.16 11.46
C GLN A 64 19.72 -1.83 11.77
N PRO A 65 20.09 -1.04 10.77
CA PRO A 65 20.58 0.32 11.01
C PRO A 65 19.42 1.21 11.42
N GLY A 66 19.35 1.53 12.70
CA GLY A 66 18.34 2.39 13.29
C GLY A 66 17.06 1.63 13.65
N SER A 67 16.63 1.75 14.90
CA SER A 67 15.36 1.23 15.38
C SER A 67 14.20 1.93 14.65
N GLY A 68 13.77 1.37 13.52
CA GLY A 68 12.52 1.74 12.91
C GLY A 68 11.40 1.58 13.94
N ARG A 69 10.46 2.53 14.02
CA ARG A 69 9.29 2.41 14.88
C ARG A 69 8.54 1.13 14.53
N ASP A 70 8.14 0.35 15.53
CA ASP A 70 7.22 -0.77 15.32
C ASP A 70 5.78 -0.23 15.26
N TRP A 71 5.33 0.08 14.06
CA TRP A 71 4.01 0.66 13.81
C TRP A 71 2.84 -0.23 14.26
N ARG A 72 3.09 -1.50 14.59
CA ARG A 72 2.09 -2.38 15.20
C ARG A 72 1.81 -2.02 16.65
N GLN A 73 2.73 -1.34 17.33
CA GLN A 73 2.65 -0.97 18.74
C GLN A 73 2.42 0.53 18.95
N GLU A 74 2.72 1.35 17.95
CA GLU A 74 2.48 2.80 18.02
C GLU A 74 0.98 3.13 17.95
N SER A 75 0.59 4.34 18.38
CA SER A 75 -0.80 4.81 18.25
C SER A 75 -1.21 4.91 16.78
N LEU A 76 -2.51 4.74 16.49
CA LEU A 76 -3.04 4.93 15.13
C LEU A 76 -2.92 6.39 14.70
N THR A 77 -3.09 7.33 15.62
CA THR A 77 -2.88 8.77 15.39
C THR A 77 -1.44 9.05 14.95
N ALA A 78 -0.44 8.51 15.65
CA ALA A 78 0.96 8.68 15.26
C ALA A 78 1.27 8.07 13.89
N LEU A 79 0.62 6.96 13.54
CA LEU A 79 0.79 6.33 12.23
C LEU A 79 0.15 7.16 11.12
N THR A 80 -1.08 7.70 11.33
CA THR A 80 -1.73 8.56 10.33
C THR A 80 -0.93 9.85 10.09
N GLU A 81 -0.42 10.49 11.15
CA GLU A 81 0.46 11.66 11.04
C GLU A 81 1.73 11.34 10.26
N TYR A 82 2.37 10.21 10.56
CA TYR A 82 3.57 9.77 9.85
C TYR A 82 3.31 9.51 8.36
N ILE A 83 2.18 8.90 8.00
CA ILE A 83 1.79 8.66 6.60
C ILE A 83 1.63 10.00 5.88
N ILE A 84 0.92 10.96 6.48
CA ILE A 84 0.71 12.30 5.89
C ILE A 84 2.05 13.03 5.69
N ASP A 85 2.84 13.13 6.75
CA ASP A 85 4.06 13.95 6.75
C ASP A 85 5.18 13.35 5.92
N THR A 86 5.20 12.04 5.75
CA THR A 86 6.26 11.34 5.02
C THR A 86 5.80 10.99 3.61
N TYR A 87 4.75 10.18 3.48
CA TYR A 87 4.38 9.58 2.19
C TYR A 87 3.47 10.49 1.36
N HIS A 88 2.41 11.09 1.93
CA HIS A 88 1.55 12.00 1.16
C HIS A 88 2.31 13.24 0.71
N PHE A 89 3.18 13.78 1.59
CA PHE A 89 4.03 14.92 1.25
C PHE A 89 4.99 14.57 0.11
N PHE A 90 5.71 13.46 0.22
CA PHE A 90 6.61 12.97 -0.83
C PHE A 90 5.87 12.69 -2.14
N THR A 91 4.76 11.96 -2.08
CA THR A 91 3.94 11.62 -3.25
C THR A 91 3.53 12.87 -4.02
N ARG A 92 3.03 13.92 -3.35
CA ARG A 92 2.65 15.18 -4.03
C ARG A 92 3.83 15.83 -4.73
N GLN A 93 4.98 15.91 -4.08
CA GLN A 93 6.18 16.49 -4.68
C GLN A 93 6.68 15.70 -5.88
N GLU A 94 6.71 14.36 -5.76
CA GLU A 94 7.18 13.50 -6.85
C GLU A 94 6.21 13.47 -8.02
N LEU A 95 4.89 13.54 -7.80
CA LEU A 95 3.92 13.64 -8.89
C LEU A 95 4.16 14.89 -9.76
N ASP A 96 4.43 16.04 -9.16
CA ASP A 96 4.72 17.28 -9.90
C ASP A 96 6.10 17.22 -10.58
N ARG A 97 7.08 16.62 -9.92
CA ARG A 97 8.42 16.42 -10.49
C ARG A 97 8.41 15.46 -11.68
N LEU A 98 7.72 14.34 -11.57
CA LEU A 98 7.57 13.34 -12.63
C LEU A 98 6.82 13.89 -13.84
N GLU A 99 5.77 14.67 -13.65
CA GLU A 99 5.08 15.38 -14.73
C GLU A 99 6.03 16.23 -15.56
N ASN A 100 6.83 17.06 -14.90
CA ASN A 100 7.84 17.89 -15.56
C ASN A 100 8.93 17.06 -16.27
N LEU A 101 9.30 15.90 -15.73
CA LEU A 101 10.26 15.00 -16.37
C LEU A 101 9.66 14.34 -17.61
N PHE A 102 8.42 13.87 -17.54
CA PHE A 102 7.70 13.32 -18.70
C PHE A 102 7.61 14.33 -19.83
N ASP A 103 7.22 15.57 -19.56
CA ASP A 103 7.12 16.61 -20.58
C ASP A 103 8.45 16.86 -21.30
N ARG A 104 9.55 16.92 -20.54
CA ARG A 104 10.90 17.09 -21.10
C ARG A 104 11.36 15.89 -21.93
N VAL A 105 11.09 14.69 -21.45
CA VAL A 105 11.53 13.45 -22.10
C VAL A 105 10.70 13.20 -23.34
N CYS A 106 9.38 13.31 -23.24
CA CYS A 106 8.48 13.12 -24.40
C CYS A 106 8.77 14.13 -25.52
N SER A 107 9.00 15.40 -25.19
CA SER A 107 9.30 16.42 -26.21
C SER A 107 10.56 16.15 -27.04
N ARG A 108 11.49 15.31 -26.55
CA ARG A 108 12.78 15.05 -27.20
C ARG A 108 12.92 13.64 -27.75
N HIS A 109 12.21 12.69 -27.17
CA HIS A 109 12.44 11.27 -27.42
C HIS A 109 11.22 10.53 -27.97
N SER A 110 10.01 11.10 -27.96
CA SER A 110 8.79 10.39 -28.37
C SER A 110 8.76 9.95 -29.84
N GLU A 111 9.52 10.59 -30.75
CA GLU A 111 9.64 10.14 -32.12
C GLU A 111 10.33 8.76 -32.25
N ASN A 112 11.37 8.53 -31.43
CA ASN A 112 12.11 7.28 -31.40
C ASN A 112 11.58 6.30 -30.36
N HIS A 113 10.83 6.80 -29.34
CA HIS A 113 10.30 6.08 -28.20
C HIS A 113 8.80 6.35 -28.04
N PRO A 114 7.94 5.86 -28.95
CA PRO A 114 6.49 6.11 -28.92
C PRO A 114 5.82 5.54 -27.66
N GLU A 115 6.42 4.53 -27.01
CA GLU A 115 5.98 3.99 -25.72
C GLU A 115 5.92 5.04 -24.61
N LEU A 116 6.66 6.14 -24.71
CA LEU A 116 6.62 7.24 -23.75
C LEU A 116 5.24 7.90 -23.66
N PHE A 117 4.47 7.94 -24.74
CA PHE A 117 3.11 8.49 -24.71
C PHE A 117 2.18 7.63 -23.87
N GLU A 118 2.30 6.32 -23.97
CA GLU A 118 1.52 5.40 -23.13
C GLU A 118 1.97 5.50 -21.65
N ALA A 119 3.27 5.53 -21.41
CA ALA A 119 3.82 5.70 -20.07
C ALA A 119 3.34 7.02 -19.41
N GLN A 120 3.40 8.14 -20.15
CA GLN A 120 2.93 9.44 -19.69
C GLN A 120 1.42 9.41 -19.40
N LYS A 121 0.63 8.82 -20.29
CA LYS A 121 -0.83 8.68 -20.09
C LYS A 121 -1.16 7.87 -18.83
N THR A 122 -0.50 6.75 -18.63
CA THR A 122 -0.67 5.90 -17.45
C THR A 122 -0.27 6.64 -16.17
N PHE A 123 0.83 7.39 -16.21
CA PHE A 123 1.24 8.24 -15.10
C PHE A 123 0.21 9.33 -14.78
N TYR A 124 -0.35 10.00 -15.78
CA TYR A 124 -1.40 11.00 -15.55
C TYR A 124 -2.66 10.39 -14.93
N GLN A 125 -3.05 9.20 -15.35
CA GLN A 125 -4.15 8.49 -14.70
C GLN A 125 -3.85 8.23 -13.23
N LEU A 126 -2.66 7.70 -12.93
CA LEU A 126 -2.21 7.47 -11.56
C LEU A 126 -2.23 8.75 -10.71
N LYS A 127 -1.72 9.86 -11.26
CA LYS A 127 -1.76 11.18 -10.59
C LYS A 127 -3.19 11.64 -10.31
N GLN A 128 -4.10 11.48 -11.27
CA GLN A 128 -5.51 11.86 -11.13
C GLN A 128 -6.24 11.04 -10.06
N ASP A 129 -5.86 9.79 -9.86
CA ASP A 129 -6.47 8.90 -8.88
C ASP A 129 -5.87 9.12 -7.48
N LEU A 130 -4.54 9.29 -7.36
CA LEU A 130 -3.86 9.44 -6.06
C LEU A 130 -4.17 10.75 -5.34
N ILE A 131 -4.30 11.88 -6.05
CA ILE A 131 -4.54 13.17 -5.38
C ILE A 131 -5.88 13.18 -4.62
N PRO A 132 -7.04 12.83 -5.22
CA PRO A 132 -8.29 12.77 -4.49
C PRO A 132 -8.33 11.61 -3.46
N HIS A 133 -7.57 10.52 -3.69
CA HIS A 133 -7.42 9.42 -2.74
C HIS A 133 -6.82 9.93 -1.42
N MET A 134 -5.63 10.52 -1.45
CA MET A 134 -4.98 11.10 -0.27
C MET A 134 -5.85 12.16 0.44
N LEU A 135 -6.62 12.96 -0.32
CA LEU A 135 -7.54 13.94 0.27
C LEU A 135 -8.68 13.28 1.05
N LYS A 136 -9.23 12.15 0.55
CA LYS A 136 -10.27 11.40 1.29
C LYS A 136 -9.72 10.83 2.60
N GLU A 137 -8.49 10.37 2.60
CA GLU A 137 -7.84 9.88 3.81
C GLU A 137 -7.63 11.01 4.81
N GLU A 138 -6.98 12.10 4.40
CA GLU A 138 -6.65 13.23 5.27
C GLU A 138 -7.88 13.97 5.81
N GLN A 139 -8.96 14.04 5.03
CA GLN A 139 -10.14 14.84 5.42
C GLN A 139 -11.24 14.01 6.06
N VAL A 140 -11.26 12.69 5.82
CA VAL A 140 -12.38 11.85 6.26
C VAL A 140 -11.91 10.66 7.10
N LEU A 141 -11.06 9.78 6.54
CA LEU A 141 -10.74 8.51 7.18
C LEU A 141 -9.79 8.69 8.37
N PHE A 142 -8.67 9.36 8.19
CA PHE A 142 -7.67 9.53 9.25
C PHE A 142 -8.20 10.35 10.44
N PRO A 143 -8.92 11.47 10.24
CA PRO A 143 -9.57 12.16 11.35
C PRO A 143 -10.60 11.32 12.10
N TYR A 144 -11.27 10.36 11.43
CA TYR A 144 -12.17 9.45 12.11
C TYR A 144 -11.39 8.41 12.94
N ILE A 145 -10.31 7.85 12.40
CA ILE A 145 -9.43 6.91 13.12
C ILE A 145 -8.87 7.58 14.38
N THR A 146 -8.37 8.82 14.29
CA THR A 146 -7.89 9.58 15.45
C THR A 146 -8.98 9.74 16.51
N ARG A 147 -10.20 10.12 16.11
CA ARG A 147 -11.34 10.24 17.06
C ARG A 147 -11.75 8.92 17.69
N MET A 148 -11.63 7.79 16.98
CA MET A 148 -11.86 6.47 17.56
C MET A 148 -10.83 6.16 18.66
N GLU A 149 -9.55 6.43 18.38
CA GLU A 149 -8.48 6.20 19.36
C GLU A 149 -8.64 7.09 20.59
N GLU A 150 -8.94 8.37 20.44
CA GLU A 150 -9.25 9.29 21.54
C GLU A 150 -10.43 8.79 22.38
N ALA A 151 -11.52 8.35 21.72
CA ALA A 151 -12.68 7.82 22.42
C ALA A 151 -12.34 6.54 23.22
N ALA A 152 -11.49 5.67 22.67
CA ALA A 152 -11.04 4.47 23.36
C ALA A 152 -10.18 4.81 24.60
N VAL A 153 -9.27 5.78 24.48
CA VAL A 153 -8.44 6.25 25.62
C VAL A 153 -9.31 6.89 26.71
N GLU A 154 -10.31 7.68 26.34
CA GLU A 154 -11.23 8.34 27.28
C GLU A 154 -12.35 7.42 27.80
N VAL A 155 -12.39 6.16 27.39
CA VAL A 155 -13.43 5.16 27.75
C VAL A 155 -14.85 5.69 27.46
N ARG A 156 -15.01 6.36 26.32
CA ARG A 156 -16.31 6.88 25.84
C ARG A 156 -16.75 6.19 24.56
N ALA A 157 -18.03 6.28 24.25
CA ALA A 157 -18.58 5.72 23.03
C ALA A 157 -17.95 6.38 21.79
N ILE A 158 -17.58 5.58 20.80
CA ILE A 158 -17.11 6.07 19.50
C ILE A 158 -18.30 6.73 18.77
N PRO A 159 -18.14 7.96 18.25
CA PRO A 159 -19.19 8.63 17.49
C PRO A 159 -19.49 7.86 16.19
N THR A 160 -20.77 7.60 15.92
CA THR A 160 -21.18 6.98 14.67
C THR A 160 -20.88 7.91 13.49
N PRO A 161 -20.05 7.48 12.52
CA PRO A 161 -19.72 8.32 11.36
C PRO A 161 -20.87 8.33 10.33
N PHE A 162 -20.87 9.32 9.42
CA PHE A 162 -21.86 9.40 8.34
C PHE A 162 -21.76 8.21 7.36
N PHE A 163 -20.62 7.53 7.30
CA PHE A 163 -20.38 6.32 6.49
C PHE A 163 -20.67 5.02 7.26
N ASN A 164 -21.30 5.07 8.43
CA ASN A 164 -21.74 4.01 9.32
C ASN A 164 -20.62 3.24 10.04
N THR A 165 -19.63 2.70 9.34
CA THR A 165 -18.52 1.92 9.88
C THR A 165 -17.24 2.23 9.13
N VAL A 166 -16.09 2.20 9.83
CA VAL A 166 -14.76 2.40 9.23
C VAL A 166 -14.46 1.40 8.10
N ARG A 167 -15.08 0.23 8.12
CA ARG A 167 -14.95 -0.78 7.06
C ARG A 167 -15.35 -0.27 5.68
N ASN A 168 -16.31 0.67 5.60
CA ASN A 168 -16.79 1.19 4.32
C ASN A 168 -15.74 2.05 3.60
N PRO A 169 -15.18 3.12 4.21
CA PRO A 169 -14.08 3.85 3.57
C PRO A 169 -12.83 3.01 3.41
N VAL A 170 -12.46 2.15 4.36
CA VAL A 170 -11.31 1.24 4.23
C VAL A 170 -11.42 0.38 2.98
N ARG A 171 -12.57 -0.26 2.72
CA ARG A 171 -12.77 -1.05 1.50
C ARG A 171 -12.60 -0.23 0.23
N MET A 172 -13.05 1.03 0.24
CA MET A 172 -12.88 1.95 -0.89
C MET A 172 -11.39 2.25 -1.11
N MET A 173 -10.65 2.60 -0.04
CA MET A 173 -9.20 2.86 -0.13
C MET A 173 -8.45 1.65 -0.67
N MET A 174 -8.71 0.46 -0.16
CA MET A 174 -8.09 -0.78 -0.66
C MET A 174 -8.36 -1.03 -2.15
N THR A 175 -9.59 -0.76 -2.65
CA THR A 175 -9.90 -0.88 -4.08
C THR A 175 -9.13 0.15 -4.91
N GLU A 176 -8.95 1.36 -4.40
CA GLU A 176 -8.16 2.40 -5.07
C GLU A 176 -6.66 2.05 -5.05
N HIS A 177 -6.15 1.42 -3.99
CA HIS A 177 -4.80 0.86 -3.93
C HIS A 177 -4.57 -0.23 -4.97
N ASP A 178 -5.53 -1.16 -5.14
CA ASP A 178 -5.45 -2.17 -6.20
C ASP A 178 -5.35 -1.54 -7.58
N THR A 179 -6.15 -0.48 -7.84
CA THR A 179 -6.11 0.28 -9.09
C THR A 179 -4.75 0.97 -9.29
N ALA A 180 -4.20 1.60 -8.24
CA ALA A 180 -2.88 2.22 -8.29
C ALA A 180 -1.78 1.18 -8.57
N GLY A 181 -1.86 0.01 -7.95
CA GLY A 181 -0.96 -1.12 -8.21
C GLY A 181 -1.02 -1.62 -9.67
N ASP A 182 -2.22 -1.68 -10.26
CA ASP A 182 -2.38 -2.03 -11.68
C ASP A 182 -1.73 -0.99 -12.61
N LEU A 183 -1.92 0.30 -12.32
CA LEU A 183 -1.29 1.38 -13.10
C LEU A 183 0.24 1.37 -12.97
N LEU A 184 0.78 1.09 -11.78
CA LEU A 184 2.23 0.93 -11.59
C LEU A 184 2.78 -0.27 -12.37
N ARG A 185 2.09 -1.41 -12.36
CA ARG A 185 2.47 -2.60 -13.17
C ARG A 185 2.45 -2.28 -14.66
N GLN A 186 1.43 -1.57 -15.15
CA GLN A 186 1.37 -1.12 -16.53
C GLN A 186 2.54 -0.18 -16.85
N LEU A 187 2.82 0.81 -16.01
CA LEU A 187 3.89 1.77 -16.18
C LEU A 187 5.27 1.08 -16.23
N ARG A 188 5.50 0.14 -15.31
CA ARG A 188 6.71 -0.71 -15.29
C ARG A 188 6.83 -1.55 -16.58
N GLY A 189 5.74 -2.12 -17.07
CA GLY A 189 5.72 -2.91 -18.31
C GLY A 189 6.09 -2.09 -19.53
N VAL A 190 5.44 -0.95 -19.73
CA VAL A 190 5.67 -0.04 -20.86
C VAL A 190 7.10 0.50 -20.86
N THR A 191 7.65 0.80 -19.67
CA THR A 191 9.03 1.30 -19.53
C THR A 191 10.08 0.20 -19.42
N LYS A 192 9.72 -1.07 -19.63
CA LYS A 192 10.61 -2.24 -19.53
C LYS A 192 11.37 -2.28 -18.20
N GLY A 193 10.62 -2.12 -17.10
CA GLY A 193 11.19 -2.10 -15.74
C GLY A 193 11.97 -0.82 -15.45
N TYR A 194 11.51 0.32 -15.96
CA TYR A 194 12.18 1.64 -15.82
C TYR A 194 13.61 1.65 -16.38
N THR A 195 13.81 0.93 -17.48
CA THR A 195 15.11 0.84 -18.12
C THR A 195 15.32 1.99 -19.08
N THR A 196 16.42 2.73 -18.92
CA THR A 196 16.82 3.79 -19.86
C THR A 196 17.34 3.17 -21.16
N PRO A 197 16.81 3.54 -22.35
CA PRO A 197 17.33 3.05 -23.62
C PRO A 197 18.75 3.58 -23.88
N PRO A 198 19.54 2.93 -24.76
CA PRO A 198 20.93 3.31 -25.02
C PRO A 198 21.12 4.74 -25.56
N ASP A 199 20.11 5.28 -26.26
CA ASP A 199 20.07 6.66 -26.77
C ASP A 199 19.37 7.63 -25.83
N GLY A 200 18.99 7.17 -24.62
CA GLY A 200 18.34 7.98 -23.58
C GLY A 200 19.28 9.03 -23.01
N CYS A 201 18.83 10.28 -22.97
CA CYS A 201 19.59 11.36 -22.35
C CYS A 201 19.51 11.32 -20.80
N VAL A 202 20.28 12.18 -20.13
CA VAL A 202 20.27 12.31 -18.66
C VAL A 202 18.87 12.52 -18.09
N SER A 203 18.01 13.32 -18.75
CA SER A 203 16.63 13.52 -18.30
C SER A 203 15.80 12.23 -18.40
N TYR A 204 16.01 11.41 -19.42
CA TYR A 204 15.35 10.10 -19.54
C TYR A 204 15.81 9.15 -18.44
N GLN A 205 17.12 9.08 -18.20
CA GLN A 205 17.67 8.31 -17.08
C GLN A 205 17.08 8.75 -15.72
N THR A 206 16.99 10.08 -15.52
CA THR A 206 16.41 10.64 -14.30
C THR A 206 14.92 10.27 -14.16
N LEU A 207 14.15 10.30 -15.26
CA LEU A 207 12.75 9.87 -15.26
C LEU A 207 12.61 8.40 -14.84
N CYS A 208 13.39 7.50 -15.44
CA CYS A 208 13.36 6.07 -15.10
C CYS A 208 13.69 5.82 -13.63
N GLN A 209 14.75 6.46 -13.13
CA GLN A 209 15.15 6.35 -11.71
C GLN A 209 14.09 6.90 -10.76
N ALA A 210 13.49 8.05 -11.10
CA ALA A 210 12.45 8.67 -10.30
C ALA A 210 11.17 7.82 -10.27
N LEU A 211 10.77 7.22 -11.38
CA LEU A 211 9.63 6.31 -11.44
C LEU A 211 9.85 5.06 -10.57
N ALA A 212 11.04 4.46 -10.63
CA ALA A 212 11.37 3.31 -9.81
C ALA A 212 11.34 3.65 -8.30
N ALA A 213 11.89 4.80 -7.92
CA ALA A 213 11.87 5.27 -6.53
C ALA A 213 10.45 5.59 -6.05
N PHE A 214 9.63 6.21 -6.91
CA PHE A 214 8.24 6.54 -6.63
C PHE A 214 7.40 5.28 -6.40
N GLU A 215 7.56 4.25 -7.25
CA GLU A 215 6.86 2.98 -7.09
C GLU A 215 7.23 2.30 -5.77
N ALA A 216 8.51 2.24 -5.43
CA ALA A 216 8.96 1.65 -4.18
C ALA A 216 8.39 2.39 -2.94
N ASP A 217 8.40 3.73 -2.96
CA ASP A 217 7.81 4.54 -1.90
C ASP A 217 6.30 4.31 -1.76
N LEU A 218 5.57 4.30 -2.87
CA LEU A 218 4.12 4.07 -2.88
C LEU A 218 3.76 2.66 -2.39
N HIS A 219 4.56 1.64 -2.67
CA HIS A 219 4.38 0.30 -2.09
C HIS A 219 4.52 0.29 -0.57
N HIS A 220 5.51 1.02 -0.02
CA HIS A 220 5.66 1.16 1.43
C HIS A 220 4.50 1.91 2.07
N HIS A 221 4.05 2.98 1.44
CA HIS A 221 2.89 3.76 1.84
C HIS A 221 1.64 2.84 1.96
N ILE A 222 1.25 2.22 0.87
CA ILE A 222 0.12 1.30 0.81
C ILE A 222 0.28 0.13 1.80
N HIS A 223 1.51 -0.36 2.01
CA HIS A 223 1.77 -1.42 2.99
C HIS A 223 1.40 -0.99 4.41
N LEU A 224 1.80 0.22 4.84
CA LEU A 224 1.47 0.72 6.17
C LEU A 224 -0.04 0.83 6.37
N GLU A 225 -0.77 1.24 5.35
CA GLU A 225 -2.22 1.38 5.40
C GLU A 225 -2.93 0.03 5.35
N ASN A 226 -2.73 -0.75 4.31
CA ASN A 226 -3.43 -2.01 4.09
C ASN A 226 -3.11 -3.07 5.15
N ASN A 227 -1.87 -3.11 5.61
CA ASN A 227 -1.38 -4.20 6.45
C ASN A 227 -1.28 -3.85 7.94
N ILE A 228 -1.29 -2.55 8.30
CA ILE A 228 -1.15 -2.12 9.70
C ILE A 228 -2.30 -1.19 10.11
N LEU A 229 -2.49 -0.04 9.45
CA LEU A 229 -3.44 0.99 9.87
C LEU A 229 -4.88 0.50 9.77
N PHE A 230 -5.30 0.04 8.59
CA PHE A 230 -6.68 -0.32 8.33
C PHE A 230 -7.15 -1.54 9.14
N PRO A 231 -6.39 -2.64 9.25
CA PRO A 231 -6.77 -3.76 10.12
C PRO A 231 -6.94 -3.35 11.58
N ARG A 232 -6.02 -2.54 12.11
CA ARG A 232 -6.07 -2.06 13.50
C ARG A 232 -7.25 -1.10 13.74
N ALA A 233 -7.56 -0.22 12.77
CA ALA A 233 -8.71 0.67 12.86
C ALA A 233 -10.04 -0.10 12.88
N VAL A 234 -10.15 -1.15 12.06
CA VAL A 234 -11.32 -2.03 12.04
C VAL A 234 -11.47 -2.79 13.36
N GLU A 235 -10.39 -3.37 13.87
CA GLU A 235 -10.39 -4.07 15.16
C GLU A 235 -10.76 -3.15 16.32
N MET A 236 -10.25 -1.91 16.31
CA MET A 236 -10.58 -0.90 17.32
C MET A 236 -12.08 -0.57 17.33
N GLU A 237 -12.71 -0.36 16.17
CA GLU A 237 -14.15 -0.09 16.06
C GLU A 237 -14.96 -1.28 16.59
N GLU A 238 -14.58 -2.51 16.27
CA GLU A 238 -15.29 -3.73 16.70
C GLU A 238 -15.19 -3.99 18.19
N THR A 239 -14.02 -3.78 18.77
CA THR A 239 -13.81 -4.00 20.21
C THR A 239 -14.44 -2.93 21.07
N SER A 240 -14.61 -1.71 20.54
CA SER A 240 -15.21 -0.57 21.23
C SER A 240 -16.72 -0.46 21.04
N ALA A 241 -17.32 -1.28 20.15
CA ALA A 241 -18.77 -1.31 19.97
C ALA A 241 -19.45 -1.85 21.24
N PRO A 242 -20.49 -1.16 21.79
CA PRO A 242 -21.28 -1.70 22.91
C PRO A 242 -21.87 -3.06 22.52
N ASP A 243 -21.97 -4.00 23.49
CA ASP A 243 -22.47 -5.37 23.28
C ASP A 243 -23.85 -5.48 22.60
N PHE A 244 -24.58 -4.38 22.51
CA PHE A 244 -25.89 -4.31 21.85
C PHE A 244 -25.83 -4.57 20.33
N TYR A 245 -24.73 -4.32 19.67
CA TYR A 245 -24.58 -4.59 18.21
C TYR A 245 -24.08 -6.00 17.90
N LYS A 246 -23.51 -6.71 18.87
CA LYS A 246 -23.07 -8.10 18.69
C LYS A 246 -24.24 -9.09 18.55
N SER A 247 -25.41 -8.76 19.10
CA SER A 247 -26.62 -9.61 19.05
C SER A 247 -27.47 -9.43 17.77
N ALA A 248 -27.23 -8.42 16.98
CA ALA A 248 -28.01 -8.16 15.75
C ALA A 248 -27.52 -8.94 14.52
N GLY A 249 -26.30 -9.50 14.55
CA GLY A 249 -25.71 -10.29 13.47
C GLY A 249 -26.18 -11.77 13.42
N GLU A 250 -26.72 -12.30 14.50
CA GLU A 250 -27.11 -13.73 14.56
C GLU A 250 -28.57 -14.02 14.18
N PHE A 251 -29.36 -13.01 13.82
CA PHE A 251 -30.82 -13.20 13.64
C PHE A 251 -31.30 -13.38 12.18
N ASN A 252 -30.45 -13.58 11.17
CA ASN A 252 -30.92 -13.62 9.79
C ASN A 252 -30.51 -14.83 8.92
N GLU A 253 -30.18 -15.99 9.50
CA GLU A 253 -29.94 -17.21 8.69
C GLU A 253 -31.02 -18.32 8.76
N HIS A 254 -32.10 -18.13 9.50
CA HIS A 254 -33.17 -19.15 9.58
C HIS A 254 -34.57 -18.56 9.38
N ARG A 255 -34.91 -18.08 8.18
CA ARG A 255 -36.30 -18.01 7.71
C ARG A 255 -36.39 -17.76 6.21
N CYS A 256 -36.23 -18.78 5.41
CA CYS A 256 -36.84 -18.92 4.09
C CYS A 256 -36.71 -20.36 3.59
N PHE A 257 -37.45 -21.29 4.24
CA PHE A 257 -37.92 -22.50 3.56
C PHE A 257 -39.17 -22.95 4.28
N GLY A 258 -40.33 -22.78 3.64
CA GLY A 258 -41.58 -23.36 4.11
C GLY A 258 -42.81 -22.70 3.55
N ARG A 259 -43.14 -23.00 2.32
CA ARG A 259 -44.38 -23.45 1.65
C ARG A 259 -44.45 -23.00 0.22
#